data_729292c5fe58d8403bc523f55eff82ac
#
_entry.id   729292c5fe58d8403bc523f55eff82ac
#
_cell.length_a   1.000
_cell.length_b   1.000
_cell.length_c   1.000
_cell.angle_alpha   90.00
_cell.angle_beta   90.00
_cell.angle_gamma   90.00
#
_symmetry.space_group_name_H-M   'P 1'
#
loop_
_entity.id
_entity.type
_entity.pdbx_description
1 polymer ?
#
loop_
_entity_poly.entity_id
_entity_poly.type
_entity_poly.pdbx_seq_one_letter_code
_entity_poly.pdbx_strand_id
1 'polypeptide(L)'
;MINFKKMIPLFSANYQKLQCFLLVLLSMFTIKIGVIPAWNSVNSDFPNYYISARLLTEGADFKNVYDDDWFNAKIRENGIEQQGKFSPFPPATAFVMLPLTPFSPLTAKRIWTVVNIVLLGANVWLLQKITGWQLISSANFLLLSGIGLINNFRFGQLYLLLLFVILLSYRCVTLRRQTAAGGLLGLGAAVKYVPVVYLAGFAINRNWRTPFAGMLAIFGVTAIEIIVFGSDVYRYFFAEVLLPHLDGRLSSQDTYAIAFQSWNTFFRHVFVADVASNPAPLIDWAAGYRIGKLIVTAAVAGLTGFAMWRLHRTNHPSRLALDLAIIGIAAMLLLPATATYHFLLLAFPVALLLSHLRDESQFSARFLILGSYAAIGFVTLIPFTRWKYSGWEILLAFPRLWLMTVLFGAAIWTIRNDRRDES
;
A
#
# COMPACT_ATOMS: atom_id res chain seq x y z
N MET A 1 28.43 39.59 -17.05
CA MET A 1 27.12 38.95 -17.27
C MET A 1 27.34 37.51 -17.73
N ILE A 2 27.14 36.55 -16.85
CA ILE A 2 27.28 35.13 -17.18
C ILE A 2 26.07 34.75 -18.03
N ASN A 3 26.31 34.21 -19.21
CA ASN A 3 25.29 33.93 -20.19
C ASN A 3 24.51 32.66 -19.83
N PHE A 4 23.46 32.82 -19.00
CA PHE A 4 22.61 31.75 -18.47
C PHE A 4 22.00 30.82 -19.56
N LYS A 5 21.82 31.34 -20.80
CA LYS A 5 21.31 30.53 -21.93
C LYS A 5 22.28 29.42 -22.39
N LYS A 6 23.59 29.54 -22.13
CA LYS A 6 24.58 28.49 -22.46
C LYS A 6 24.72 27.42 -21.37
N MET A 7 24.23 27.66 -20.15
CA MET A 7 24.31 26.67 -19.05
C MET A 7 23.15 25.67 -19.07
N ILE A 8 21.99 26.04 -19.62
CA ILE A 8 20.79 25.19 -19.66
C ILE A 8 21.04 23.81 -20.32
N PRO A 9 21.73 23.66 -21.47
CA PRO A 9 21.97 22.34 -22.06
C PRO A 9 22.95 21.47 -21.25
N LEU A 10 23.94 22.07 -20.55
CA LEU A 10 24.89 21.36 -19.70
C LEU A 10 24.21 20.79 -18.43
N PHE A 11 23.29 21.56 -17.82
CA PHE A 11 22.48 21.09 -16.70
C PHE A 11 21.50 19.98 -17.13
N SER A 12 20.91 20.09 -18.33
CA SER A 12 20.00 19.07 -18.85
C SER A 12 20.71 17.74 -19.15
N ALA A 13 21.91 17.79 -19.75
CA ALA A 13 22.71 16.60 -20.04
C ALA A 13 23.21 15.88 -18.75
N ASN A 14 23.64 16.63 -17.77
CA ASN A 14 24.06 16.08 -16.48
C ASN A 14 22.86 15.51 -15.71
N TYR A 15 21.69 16.14 -15.79
CA TYR A 15 20.46 15.63 -15.21
C TYR A 15 20.04 14.28 -15.83
N GLN A 16 20.09 14.17 -17.18
CA GLN A 16 19.78 12.91 -17.84
C GLN A 16 20.76 11.78 -17.46
N LYS A 17 22.07 12.08 -17.40
CA LYS A 17 23.08 11.12 -16.95
C LYS A 17 22.80 10.65 -15.53
N LEU A 18 22.44 11.57 -14.62
CA LEU A 18 22.07 11.24 -13.24
C LEU A 18 20.82 10.35 -13.17
N GLN A 19 19.80 10.65 -13.98
CA GLN A 19 18.58 9.84 -14.06
C GLN A 19 18.87 8.42 -14.58
N CYS A 20 19.73 8.27 -15.60
CA CYS A 20 20.15 6.98 -16.11
C CYS A 20 20.98 6.20 -15.08
N PHE A 21 21.92 6.85 -14.39
CA PHE A 21 22.71 6.24 -13.34
C PHE A 21 21.82 5.74 -12.20
N LEU A 22 20.89 6.57 -11.72
CA LEU A 22 19.94 6.21 -10.68
C LEU A 22 19.06 5.04 -11.11
N LEU A 23 18.56 5.03 -12.35
CA LEU A 23 17.77 3.93 -12.89
C LEU A 23 18.55 2.60 -12.85
N VAL A 24 19.79 2.62 -13.32
CA VAL A 24 20.63 1.41 -13.31
C VAL A 24 20.86 0.93 -11.87
N LEU A 25 21.26 1.83 -10.97
CA LEU A 25 21.53 1.48 -9.56
C LEU A 25 20.30 0.89 -8.88
N LEU A 26 19.14 1.56 -8.96
CA LEU A 26 17.90 1.10 -8.33
C LEU A 26 17.38 -0.20 -8.96
N SER A 27 17.52 -0.36 -10.29
CA SER A 27 17.14 -1.59 -10.98
C SER A 27 18.03 -2.75 -10.55
N MET A 28 19.36 -2.56 -10.52
CA MET A 28 20.30 -3.59 -10.04
C MET A 28 20.00 -4.00 -8.59
N PHE A 29 19.72 -3.02 -7.73
CA PHE A 29 19.34 -3.27 -6.34
C PHE A 29 18.04 -4.08 -6.25
N THR A 30 17.00 -3.69 -7.00
CA THR A 30 15.69 -4.39 -7.04
C THR A 30 15.84 -5.81 -7.60
N ILE A 31 16.61 -5.99 -8.66
CA ILE A 31 16.86 -7.32 -9.26
C ILE A 31 17.61 -8.20 -8.27
N LYS A 32 18.72 -7.73 -7.71
CA LYS A 32 19.59 -8.52 -6.82
C LYS A 32 18.89 -8.95 -5.53
N ILE A 33 18.14 -8.04 -4.90
CA ILE A 33 17.56 -8.29 -3.57
C ILE A 33 16.08 -8.70 -3.65
N GLY A 34 15.38 -8.37 -4.73
CA GLY A 34 13.95 -8.65 -4.91
C GLY A 34 13.68 -9.81 -5.87
N VAL A 35 14.04 -9.62 -7.16
CA VAL A 35 13.65 -10.53 -8.25
C VAL A 35 14.38 -11.87 -8.15
N ILE A 36 15.71 -11.87 -7.97
CA ILE A 36 16.51 -13.11 -7.90
C ILE A 36 16.05 -14.01 -6.73
N PRO A 37 15.88 -13.50 -5.48
CA PRO A 37 15.33 -14.32 -4.40
C PRO A 37 13.91 -14.81 -4.68
N ALA A 38 13.06 -13.97 -5.29
CA ALA A 38 11.69 -14.36 -5.66
C ALA A 38 11.65 -15.51 -6.68
N TRP A 39 12.64 -15.56 -7.59
CA TRP A 39 12.78 -16.59 -8.62
C TRP A 39 13.23 -17.95 -8.07
N ASN A 40 14.04 -17.92 -7.01
CA ASN A 40 14.73 -19.10 -6.49
C ASN A 40 14.03 -19.76 -5.30
N SER A 41 13.04 -19.09 -4.68
CA SER A 41 12.41 -19.62 -3.47
C SER A 41 10.92 -19.30 -3.37
N VAL A 42 10.19 -20.24 -2.76
CA VAL A 42 8.81 -20.07 -2.32
C VAL A 42 8.87 -19.72 -0.83
N ASN A 43 8.64 -18.44 -0.50
CA ASN A 43 8.74 -17.98 0.88
C ASN A 43 7.71 -16.91 1.22
N SER A 44 7.57 -16.66 2.53
CA SER A 44 6.71 -15.64 3.13
C SER A 44 5.24 -15.78 2.71
N ASP A 45 4.67 -14.80 2.01
CA ASP A 45 3.21 -14.69 1.81
C ASP A 45 2.71 -15.37 0.52
N PHE A 46 3.59 -15.73 -0.42
CA PHE A 46 3.19 -16.42 -1.65
C PHE A 46 2.43 -17.73 -1.40
N PRO A 47 2.86 -18.59 -0.46
CA PRO A 47 2.09 -19.78 -0.09
C PRO A 47 0.64 -19.48 0.30
N ASN A 48 0.38 -18.36 0.97
CA ASN A 48 -0.97 -17.99 1.41
C ASN A 48 -1.94 -17.85 0.23
N TYR A 49 -1.49 -17.24 -0.86
CA TYR A 49 -2.29 -17.03 -2.08
C TYR A 49 -2.37 -18.30 -2.93
N TYR A 50 -1.25 -18.98 -3.11
CA TYR A 50 -1.17 -20.14 -4.00
C TYR A 50 -1.91 -21.34 -3.39
N ILE A 51 -1.71 -21.63 -2.11
CA ILE A 51 -2.37 -22.78 -1.46
C ILE A 51 -3.87 -22.55 -1.34
N SER A 52 -4.33 -21.33 -0.98
CA SER A 52 -5.76 -21.04 -0.96
C SER A 52 -6.43 -21.28 -2.33
N ALA A 53 -5.75 -20.91 -3.42
CA ALA A 53 -6.25 -21.20 -4.77
C ALA A 53 -6.26 -22.72 -5.08
N ARG A 54 -5.23 -23.46 -4.67
CA ARG A 54 -5.18 -24.91 -4.84
C ARG A 54 -6.30 -25.62 -4.09
N LEU A 55 -6.50 -25.28 -2.82
CA LEU A 55 -7.57 -25.83 -1.99
C LEU A 55 -8.95 -25.66 -2.64
N LEU A 56 -9.16 -24.52 -3.33
CA LEU A 56 -10.36 -24.29 -4.08
C LEU A 56 -10.50 -25.22 -5.27
N THR A 57 -9.43 -25.46 -6.04
CA THR A 57 -9.45 -26.38 -7.19
C THR A 57 -9.53 -27.85 -6.80
N GLU A 58 -9.06 -28.20 -5.62
CA GLU A 58 -9.11 -29.55 -5.05
C GLU A 58 -10.45 -29.86 -4.35
N GLY A 59 -11.37 -28.87 -4.27
CA GLY A 59 -12.68 -29.02 -3.61
C GLY A 59 -12.57 -29.20 -2.10
N ALA A 60 -11.49 -28.70 -1.48
CA ALA A 60 -11.32 -28.76 -0.02
C ALA A 60 -12.37 -27.90 0.70
N ASP A 61 -12.69 -28.28 1.94
CA ASP A 61 -13.60 -27.49 2.78
C ASP A 61 -12.93 -26.14 3.15
N PHE A 62 -13.28 -25.10 2.41
CA PHE A 62 -12.72 -23.76 2.55
C PHE A 62 -13.08 -23.08 3.87
N LYS A 63 -13.99 -23.66 4.70
CA LYS A 63 -14.31 -23.16 6.05
C LYS A 63 -13.09 -23.12 6.95
N ASN A 64 -12.17 -24.07 6.76
CA ASN A 64 -10.97 -24.21 7.58
C ASN A 64 -9.80 -23.33 7.10
N VAL A 65 -9.94 -22.54 6.03
CA VAL A 65 -8.84 -21.73 5.48
C VAL A 65 -8.28 -20.69 6.47
N TYR A 66 -9.09 -20.28 7.45
CA TYR A 66 -8.72 -19.33 8.50
C TYR A 66 -8.23 -20.02 9.79
N ASP A 67 -8.23 -21.35 9.85
CA ASP A 67 -7.55 -22.13 10.90
C ASP A 67 -6.07 -22.25 10.54
N ASP A 68 -5.21 -21.60 11.31
CA ASP A 68 -3.77 -21.54 11.04
C ASP A 68 -3.11 -22.92 11.05
N ASP A 69 -3.51 -23.84 11.95
CA ASP A 69 -2.91 -25.17 12.05
C ASP A 69 -3.29 -26.03 10.85
N TRP A 70 -4.58 -26.04 10.50
CA TRP A 70 -5.07 -26.73 9.31
C TRP A 70 -4.44 -26.18 8.03
N PHE A 71 -4.38 -24.86 7.87
CA PHE A 71 -3.82 -24.21 6.70
C PHE A 71 -2.32 -24.52 6.54
N ASN A 72 -1.56 -24.51 7.67
CA ASN A 72 -0.14 -24.89 7.65
C ASN A 72 0.07 -26.36 7.36
N ALA A 73 -0.84 -27.27 7.78
CA ALA A 73 -0.80 -28.66 7.35
C ALA A 73 -0.92 -28.77 5.82
N LYS A 74 -1.86 -28.03 5.21
CA LYS A 74 -2.05 -27.99 3.76
C LYS A 74 -0.84 -27.39 3.01
N ILE A 75 -0.19 -26.38 3.57
CA ILE A 75 1.06 -25.84 3.03
C ILE A 75 2.14 -26.93 2.98
N ARG A 76 2.33 -27.68 4.08
CA ARG A 76 3.32 -28.78 4.15
C ARG A 76 3.01 -29.94 3.21
N GLU A 77 1.72 -30.32 3.10
CA GLU A 77 1.27 -31.35 2.13
C GLU A 77 1.65 -31.01 0.68
N ASN A 78 1.75 -29.72 0.37
CA ASN A 78 2.20 -29.22 -0.95
C ASN A 78 3.73 -29.04 -1.07
N GLY A 79 4.51 -29.58 -0.13
CA GLY A 79 5.98 -29.53 -0.18
C GLY A 79 6.58 -28.16 0.12
N ILE A 80 5.85 -27.30 0.84
CA ILE A 80 6.33 -25.97 1.26
C ILE A 80 6.60 -26.02 2.77
N GLU A 81 7.85 -25.76 3.16
CA GLU A 81 8.26 -25.76 4.58
C GLU A 81 7.86 -24.48 5.32
N GLN A 82 7.69 -23.38 4.57
CA GLN A 82 7.35 -22.08 5.10
C GLN A 82 5.96 -22.09 5.73
N GLN A 83 5.83 -21.59 6.95
CA GLN A 83 4.52 -21.32 7.55
C GLN A 83 3.83 -20.13 6.86
N GLY A 84 2.50 -20.18 6.80
CA GLY A 84 1.67 -19.13 6.24
C GLY A 84 0.37 -18.93 7.01
N LYS A 85 -0.36 -17.89 6.62
CA LYS A 85 -1.67 -17.53 7.19
C LYS A 85 -2.55 -16.94 6.10
N PHE A 86 -3.77 -17.45 5.96
CA PHE A 86 -4.71 -16.84 5.02
C PHE A 86 -5.34 -15.54 5.59
N SER A 87 -5.51 -15.45 6.90
CA SER A 87 -5.92 -14.21 7.56
C SER A 87 -4.86 -13.09 7.34
N PRO A 88 -5.24 -11.82 7.04
CA PRO A 88 -6.62 -11.29 7.03
C PRO A 88 -7.21 -11.11 5.61
N PHE A 89 -6.89 -12.00 4.67
CA PHE A 89 -7.33 -11.83 3.28
C PHE A 89 -8.79 -12.20 3.08
N PRO A 90 -9.53 -11.45 2.21
CA PRO A 90 -10.86 -11.89 1.76
C PRO A 90 -10.80 -13.22 1.02
N PRO A 91 -11.87 -14.04 1.01
CA PRO A 91 -11.90 -15.29 0.25
C PRO A 91 -11.58 -15.11 -1.23
N ALA A 92 -12.02 -14.00 -1.87
CA ALA A 92 -11.72 -13.68 -3.28
C ALA A 92 -10.22 -13.57 -3.59
N THR A 93 -9.36 -13.39 -2.59
CA THR A 93 -7.91 -13.38 -2.79
C THR A 93 -7.43 -14.68 -3.42
N ALA A 94 -8.08 -15.81 -3.12
CA ALA A 94 -7.76 -17.12 -3.70
C ALA A 94 -7.96 -17.14 -5.23
N PHE A 95 -8.90 -16.38 -5.77
CA PHE A 95 -9.16 -16.35 -7.23
C PHE A 95 -7.98 -15.82 -8.05
N VAL A 96 -7.12 -14.97 -7.46
CA VAL A 96 -5.99 -14.36 -8.18
C VAL A 96 -4.98 -15.40 -8.65
N MET A 97 -4.77 -16.46 -7.87
CA MET A 97 -3.78 -17.48 -8.16
C MET A 97 -4.36 -18.74 -8.85
N LEU A 98 -5.68 -18.80 -9.13
CA LEU A 98 -6.30 -19.93 -9.81
C LEU A 98 -5.60 -20.35 -11.11
N PRO A 99 -5.19 -19.41 -12.00
CA PRO A 99 -4.48 -19.80 -13.23
C PRO A 99 -3.12 -20.46 -12.99
N LEU A 100 -2.57 -20.37 -11.77
CA LEU A 100 -1.26 -20.87 -11.39
C LEU A 100 -1.34 -22.25 -10.69
N THR A 101 -2.52 -22.71 -10.32
CA THR A 101 -2.70 -23.99 -9.60
C THR A 101 -2.23 -25.25 -10.34
N PRO A 102 -2.21 -25.31 -11.70
CA PRO A 102 -1.68 -26.47 -12.40
C PRO A 102 -0.15 -26.63 -12.29
N PHE A 103 0.57 -25.60 -11.85
CA PHE A 103 2.02 -25.60 -11.77
C PHE A 103 2.50 -25.96 -10.36
N SER A 104 3.74 -26.46 -10.24
CA SER A 104 4.38 -26.63 -8.92
C SER A 104 4.56 -25.28 -8.21
N PRO A 105 4.66 -25.25 -6.86
CA PRO A 105 4.76 -24.00 -6.12
C PRO A 105 5.87 -23.06 -6.61
N LEU A 106 7.05 -23.60 -6.90
CA LEU A 106 8.18 -22.79 -7.40
C LEU A 106 7.94 -22.28 -8.82
N THR A 107 7.37 -23.11 -9.70
CA THR A 107 7.01 -22.67 -11.06
C THR A 107 5.93 -21.61 -11.03
N ALA A 108 4.90 -21.77 -10.22
CA ALA A 108 3.86 -20.77 -10.01
C ALA A 108 4.45 -19.43 -9.49
N LYS A 109 5.39 -19.51 -8.54
CA LYS A 109 6.10 -18.32 -8.03
C LYS A 109 6.92 -17.62 -9.12
N ARG A 110 7.60 -18.37 -9.99
CA ARG A 110 8.35 -17.81 -11.13
C ARG A 110 7.43 -17.11 -12.12
N ILE A 111 6.31 -17.75 -12.48
CA ILE A 111 5.29 -17.12 -13.36
C ILE A 111 4.77 -15.84 -12.72
N TRP A 112 4.43 -15.87 -11.42
CA TRP A 112 3.98 -14.69 -10.70
C TRP A 112 5.03 -13.58 -10.64
N THR A 113 6.32 -13.95 -10.56
CA THR A 113 7.43 -12.98 -10.62
C THR A 113 7.49 -12.30 -11.99
N VAL A 114 7.30 -13.04 -13.09
CA VAL A 114 7.20 -12.47 -14.44
C VAL A 114 6.00 -11.54 -14.56
N VAL A 115 4.83 -11.95 -14.06
CA VAL A 115 3.63 -11.08 -14.02
C VAL A 115 3.92 -9.79 -13.26
N ASN A 116 4.61 -9.84 -12.12
CA ASN A 116 4.99 -8.64 -11.37
C ASN A 116 5.99 -7.75 -12.13
N ILE A 117 6.90 -8.30 -12.94
CA ILE A 117 7.79 -7.49 -13.81
C ILE A 117 6.95 -6.76 -14.87
N VAL A 118 6.01 -7.44 -15.50
CA VAL A 118 5.08 -6.81 -16.47
C VAL A 118 4.25 -5.72 -15.80
N LEU A 119 3.70 -6.00 -14.61
CA LEU A 119 2.95 -5.02 -13.82
C LEU A 119 3.82 -3.81 -13.42
N LEU A 120 5.09 -4.02 -13.09
CA LEU A 120 6.02 -2.91 -12.81
C LEU A 120 6.15 -1.99 -14.04
N GLY A 121 6.38 -2.55 -15.22
CA GLY A 121 6.44 -1.78 -16.48
C GLY A 121 5.12 -1.04 -16.79
N ALA A 122 3.99 -1.71 -16.60
CA ALA A 122 2.66 -1.12 -16.78
C ALA A 122 2.39 0.03 -15.80
N ASN A 123 2.79 -0.12 -14.53
CA ASN A 123 2.67 0.95 -13.53
C ASN A 123 3.55 2.16 -13.88
N VAL A 124 4.78 1.95 -14.35
CA VAL A 124 5.66 3.04 -14.84
C VAL A 124 5.01 3.77 -16.00
N TRP A 125 4.46 3.04 -16.97
CA TRP A 125 3.76 3.64 -18.11
C TRP A 125 2.51 4.43 -17.70
N LEU A 126 1.71 3.91 -16.77
CA LEU A 126 0.53 4.61 -16.24
C LEU A 126 0.93 5.87 -15.48
N LEU A 127 1.97 5.81 -14.63
CA LEU A 127 2.51 6.98 -13.95
C LEU A 127 2.93 8.07 -14.95
N GLN A 128 3.66 7.71 -16.02
CA GLN A 128 3.99 8.64 -17.10
C GLN A 128 2.74 9.30 -17.70
N LYS A 129 1.68 8.51 -17.99
CA LYS A 129 0.44 9.02 -18.59
C LYS A 129 -0.39 9.90 -17.66
N ILE A 130 -0.29 9.69 -16.34
CA ILE A 130 -1.02 10.44 -15.33
C ILE A 130 -0.30 11.75 -14.99
N THR A 131 1.02 11.69 -14.80
CA THR A 131 1.82 12.82 -14.31
C THR A 131 2.40 13.70 -15.42
N GLY A 132 2.53 13.17 -16.63
CA GLY A 132 3.25 13.80 -17.75
C GLY A 132 4.78 13.77 -17.59
N TRP A 133 5.31 13.00 -16.63
CA TRP A 133 6.76 12.86 -16.45
C TRP A 133 7.38 12.05 -17.59
N GLN A 134 8.71 12.16 -17.72
CA GLN A 134 9.46 11.28 -18.62
C GLN A 134 9.39 9.83 -18.08
N LEU A 135 9.48 8.85 -18.99
CA LEU A 135 9.42 7.43 -18.63
C LEU A 135 10.50 7.06 -17.60
N ILE A 136 11.72 7.57 -17.79
CA ILE A 136 12.85 7.32 -16.89
C ILE A 136 12.62 7.90 -15.49
N SER A 137 12.01 9.09 -15.40
CA SER A 137 11.65 9.71 -14.12
C SER A 137 10.53 8.93 -13.40
N SER A 138 9.54 8.44 -14.16
CA SER A 138 8.47 7.59 -13.63
C SER A 138 9.01 6.24 -13.12
N ALA A 139 9.98 5.66 -13.84
CA ALA A 139 10.64 4.44 -13.42
C ALA A 139 11.46 4.65 -12.14
N ASN A 140 12.32 5.68 -12.10
CA ASN A 140 13.08 6.03 -10.90
C ASN A 140 12.17 6.30 -9.70
N PHE A 141 11.08 7.05 -9.90
CA PHE A 141 10.11 7.33 -8.85
C PHE A 141 9.49 6.05 -8.28
N LEU A 142 9.06 5.10 -9.13
CA LEU A 142 8.49 3.84 -8.65
C LEU A 142 9.54 2.96 -7.97
N LEU A 143 10.78 2.93 -8.48
CA LEU A 143 11.88 2.19 -7.87
C LEU A 143 12.30 2.78 -6.51
N LEU A 144 12.08 4.10 -6.26
CA LEU A 144 12.29 4.75 -4.97
C LEU A 144 11.35 4.23 -3.87
N SER A 145 10.28 3.48 -4.19
CA SER A 145 9.53 2.74 -3.16
C SER A 145 10.38 1.65 -2.46
N GLY A 146 11.55 1.34 -2.98
CA GLY A 146 12.63 0.61 -2.33
C GLY A 146 12.22 -0.76 -1.80
N ILE A 147 12.37 -0.99 -0.50
CA ILE A 147 12.06 -2.28 0.15
C ILE A 147 10.57 -2.64 0.02
N GLY A 148 9.66 -1.67 -0.13
CA GLY A 148 8.25 -1.95 -0.43
C GLY A 148 8.08 -2.74 -1.73
N LEU A 149 8.73 -2.31 -2.80
CA LEU A 149 8.77 -3.00 -4.09
C LEU A 149 9.53 -4.32 -4.02
N ILE A 150 10.69 -4.32 -3.37
CA ILE A 150 11.53 -5.51 -3.20
C ILE A 150 10.75 -6.62 -2.49
N ASN A 151 10.07 -6.30 -1.39
CA ASN A 151 9.29 -7.27 -0.64
C ASN A 151 8.01 -7.70 -1.38
N ASN A 152 7.46 -6.85 -2.26
CA ASN A 152 6.40 -7.30 -3.17
C ASN A 152 6.88 -8.46 -4.06
N PHE A 153 8.09 -8.39 -4.62
CA PHE A 153 8.67 -9.50 -5.39
C PHE A 153 9.00 -10.70 -4.50
N ARG A 154 9.80 -10.49 -3.45
CA ARG A 154 10.28 -11.57 -2.57
C ARG A 154 9.15 -12.40 -1.99
N PHE A 155 8.13 -11.73 -1.46
CA PHE A 155 7.01 -12.38 -0.78
C PHE A 155 5.87 -12.77 -1.73
N GLY A 156 5.97 -12.40 -3.03
CA GLY A 156 4.95 -12.69 -4.02
C GLY A 156 3.64 -11.96 -3.77
N GLN A 157 3.73 -10.74 -3.28
CA GLN A 157 2.60 -9.92 -2.91
C GLN A 157 1.79 -9.42 -4.12
N LEU A 158 0.58 -8.91 -3.85
CA LEU A 158 -0.38 -8.41 -4.83
C LEU A 158 -0.32 -6.89 -5.02
N TYR A 159 0.62 -6.18 -4.37
CA TYR A 159 0.57 -4.71 -4.31
C TYR A 159 0.94 -4.01 -5.62
N LEU A 160 1.74 -4.63 -6.50
CA LEU A 160 1.91 -4.13 -7.87
C LEU A 160 0.62 -4.25 -8.69
N LEU A 161 -0.15 -5.31 -8.49
CA LEU A 161 -1.47 -5.47 -9.12
C LEU A 161 -2.46 -4.43 -8.58
N LEU A 162 -2.50 -4.22 -7.26
CA LEU A 162 -3.38 -3.20 -6.66
C LEU A 162 -3.01 -1.79 -7.10
N LEU A 163 -1.71 -1.46 -7.16
CA LEU A 163 -1.24 -0.18 -7.68
C LEU A 163 -1.66 0.01 -9.14
N PHE A 164 -1.52 -1.04 -9.97
CA PHE A 164 -1.97 -1.03 -11.36
C PHE A 164 -3.47 -0.74 -11.47
N VAL A 165 -4.29 -1.42 -10.66
CA VAL A 165 -5.74 -1.20 -10.62
C VAL A 165 -6.07 0.24 -10.21
N ILE A 166 -5.42 0.80 -9.19
CA ILE A 166 -5.64 2.17 -8.73
C ILE A 166 -5.24 3.19 -9.81
N LEU A 167 -4.05 3.05 -10.39
CA LEU A 167 -3.54 3.94 -11.46
C LEU A 167 -4.43 3.87 -12.70
N LEU A 168 -4.81 2.66 -13.13
CA LEU A 168 -5.66 2.46 -14.29
C LEU A 168 -7.06 3.04 -14.05
N SER A 169 -7.62 2.87 -12.84
CA SER A 169 -8.91 3.46 -12.47
C SER A 169 -8.88 4.98 -12.54
N TYR A 170 -7.85 5.62 -11.98
CA TYR A 170 -7.68 7.06 -12.10
C TYR A 170 -7.55 7.49 -13.58
N ARG A 171 -6.77 6.76 -14.37
CA ARG A 171 -6.64 7.01 -15.82
C ARG A 171 -7.98 6.86 -16.54
N CYS A 172 -8.79 5.87 -16.21
CA CYS A 172 -10.15 5.69 -16.75
C CYS A 172 -11.04 6.91 -16.45
N VAL A 173 -10.98 7.46 -15.23
CA VAL A 173 -11.74 8.68 -14.89
C VAL A 173 -11.27 9.87 -15.72
N THR A 174 -9.96 10.08 -15.90
CA THR A 174 -9.44 11.16 -16.76
C THR A 174 -9.86 11.00 -18.23
N LEU A 175 -10.14 9.77 -18.67
CA LEU A 175 -10.70 9.45 -20.01
C LEU A 175 -12.24 9.39 -20.01
N ARG A 176 -12.92 9.89 -18.97
CA ARG A 176 -14.38 9.87 -18.80
C ARG A 176 -15.02 8.48 -18.74
N ARG A 177 -14.25 7.41 -18.47
CA ARG A 177 -14.72 6.01 -18.35
C ARG A 177 -14.99 5.67 -16.88
N GLN A 178 -15.94 6.38 -16.25
CA GLN A 178 -16.18 6.33 -14.81
C GLN A 178 -16.63 4.95 -14.31
N THR A 179 -17.50 4.27 -15.08
CA THR A 179 -18.00 2.93 -14.73
C THR A 179 -16.87 1.89 -14.73
N ALA A 180 -16.00 1.92 -15.74
CA ALA A 180 -14.82 1.04 -15.79
C ALA A 180 -13.86 1.30 -14.62
N ALA A 181 -13.64 2.57 -14.26
CA ALA A 181 -12.84 2.94 -13.11
C ALA A 181 -13.40 2.35 -11.80
N GLY A 182 -14.71 2.47 -11.61
CA GLY A 182 -15.38 1.92 -10.44
C GLY A 182 -15.29 0.40 -10.39
N GLY A 183 -15.60 -0.29 -11.50
CA GLY A 183 -15.49 -1.74 -11.60
C GLY A 183 -14.08 -2.24 -11.23
N LEU A 184 -13.03 -1.60 -11.75
CA LEU A 184 -11.65 -1.94 -11.43
C LEU A 184 -11.34 -1.76 -9.93
N LEU A 185 -11.73 -0.62 -9.33
CA LEU A 185 -11.53 -0.40 -7.88
C LEU A 185 -12.31 -1.40 -7.04
N GLY A 186 -13.54 -1.72 -7.43
CA GLY A 186 -14.36 -2.71 -6.73
C GLY A 186 -13.76 -4.11 -6.78
N LEU A 187 -13.26 -4.56 -7.93
CA LEU A 187 -12.54 -5.83 -8.07
C LEU A 187 -11.26 -5.83 -7.23
N GLY A 188 -10.48 -4.75 -7.27
CA GLY A 188 -9.29 -4.61 -6.42
C GLY A 188 -9.61 -4.63 -4.93
N ALA A 189 -10.72 -3.99 -4.52
CA ALA A 189 -11.18 -3.96 -3.13
C ALA A 189 -11.68 -5.32 -2.64
N ALA A 190 -12.31 -6.11 -3.50
CA ALA A 190 -12.72 -7.48 -3.17
C ALA A 190 -11.52 -8.40 -2.93
N VAL A 191 -10.41 -8.20 -3.65
CA VAL A 191 -9.17 -8.96 -3.44
C VAL A 191 -8.39 -8.47 -2.21
N LYS A 192 -8.28 -7.16 -2.02
CA LYS A 192 -7.70 -6.51 -0.84
C LYS A 192 -8.35 -5.16 -0.63
N TYR A 193 -8.93 -4.94 0.52
CA TYR A 193 -9.83 -3.82 0.85
C TYR A 193 -9.25 -2.40 0.64
N VAL A 194 -7.94 -2.21 0.54
CA VAL A 194 -7.30 -0.87 0.43
C VAL A 194 -7.87 -0.01 -0.71
N PRO A 195 -8.12 -0.50 -1.93
CA PRO A 195 -8.67 0.32 -3.01
C PRO A 195 -10.04 0.94 -2.73
N VAL A 196 -10.81 0.41 -1.76
CA VAL A 196 -12.16 0.92 -1.43
C VAL A 196 -12.15 2.39 -1.00
N VAL A 197 -11.07 2.87 -0.39
CA VAL A 197 -10.96 4.26 0.10
C VAL A 197 -11.06 5.28 -1.04
N TYR A 198 -10.63 4.91 -2.24
CA TYR A 198 -10.73 5.78 -3.41
C TYR A 198 -12.16 5.92 -3.93
N LEU A 199 -13.03 4.93 -3.71
CA LEU A 199 -14.45 5.06 -4.04
C LEU A 199 -15.09 6.20 -3.23
N ALA A 200 -14.74 6.34 -1.95
CA ALA A 200 -15.18 7.47 -1.11
C ALA A 200 -14.67 8.81 -1.67
N GLY A 201 -13.41 8.88 -2.10
CA GLY A 201 -12.85 10.08 -2.72
C GLY A 201 -13.57 10.50 -4.00
N PHE A 202 -13.97 9.54 -4.84
CA PHE A 202 -14.78 9.83 -6.03
C PHE A 202 -16.20 10.27 -5.67
N ALA A 203 -16.82 9.68 -4.64
CA ALA A 203 -18.15 10.08 -4.16
C ALA A 203 -18.18 11.53 -3.66
N ILE A 204 -17.19 11.92 -2.86
CA ILE A 204 -17.03 13.30 -2.33
C ILE A 204 -16.88 14.30 -3.50
N ASN A 205 -16.20 13.91 -4.58
CA ASN A 205 -16.07 14.72 -5.79
C ASN A 205 -17.29 14.63 -6.73
N ARG A 206 -18.44 14.11 -6.23
CA ARG A 206 -19.72 13.98 -6.98
C ARG A 206 -19.61 13.13 -8.26
N ASN A 207 -18.58 12.28 -8.34
CA ASN A 207 -18.42 11.32 -9.43
C ASN A 207 -19.12 9.99 -9.08
N TRP A 208 -20.47 10.05 -8.94
CA TRP A 208 -21.29 8.95 -8.41
C TRP A 208 -21.24 7.66 -9.23
N ARG A 209 -20.97 7.74 -10.54
CA ARG A 209 -20.87 6.55 -11.41
C ARG A 209 -19.74 5.62 -10.99
N THR A 210 -18.62 6.18 -10.52
CA THR A 210 -17.45 5.40 -10.09
C THR A 210 -17.73 4.61 -8.81
N PRO A 211 -18.16 5.22 -7.67
CA PRO A 211 -18.45 4.45 -6.46
C PRO A 211 -19.61 3.48 -6.64
N PHE A 212 -20.67 3.84 -7.41
CA PHE A 212 -21.77 2.93 -7.67
C PHE A 212 -21.31 1.66 -8.42
N ALA A 213 -20.54 1.81 -9.51
CA ALA A 213 -19.98 0.69 -10.24
C ALA A 213 -18.99 -0.14 -9.39
N GLY A 214 -18.23 0.54 -8.51
CA GLY A 214 -17.33 -0.13 -7.57
C GLY A 214 -18.07 -0.99 -6.55
N MET A 215 -19.13 -0.45 -5.95
CA MET A 215 -19.96 -1.20 -5.01
C MET A 215 -20.67 -2.37 -5.70
N LEU A 216 -21.18 -2.17 -6.92
CA LEU A 216 -21.76 -3.26 -7.70
C LEU A 216 -20.75 -4.38 -7.98
N ALA A 217 -19.49 -4.04 -8.30
CA ALA A 217 -18.43 -5.03 -8.49
C ALA A 217 -18.10 -5.77 -7.18
N ILE A 218 -18.00 -5.06 -6.04
CA ILE A 218 -17.80 -5.69 -4.72
C ILE A 218 -18.95 -6.67 -4.43
N PHE A 219 -20.19 -6.24 -4.54
CA PHE A 219 -21.35 -7.12 -4.29
C PHE A 219 -21.40 -8.30 -5.26
N GLY A 220 -21.05 -8.09 -6.53
CA GLY A 220 -20.98 -9.17 -7.51
C GLY A 220 -19.94 -10.23 -7.16
N VAL A 221 -18.72 -9.79 -6.77
CA VAL A 221 -17.68 -10.72 -6.30
C VAL A 221 -18.12 -11.42 -5.01
N THR A 222 -18.68 -10.68 -4.04
CA THR A 222 -19.20 -11.27 -2.79
C THR A 222 -20.28 -12.32 -3.05
N ALA A 223 -21.19 -12.08 -4.01
CA ALA A 223 -22.19 -13.08 -4.40
C ALA A 223 -21.53 -14.33 -4.99
N ILE A 224 -20.51 -14.17 -5.83
CA ILE A 224 -19.72 -15.29 -6.36
C ILE A 224 -19.02 -16.04 -5.21
N GLU A 225 -18.41 -15.34 -4.26
CA GLU A 225 -17.77 -15.94 -3.09
C GLU A 225 -18.76 -16.78 -2.27
N ILE A 226 -19.96 -16.26 -2.03
CA ILE A 226 -21.01 -16.98 -1.29
C ILE A 226 -21.45 -18.25 -2.05
N ILE A 227 -21.56 -18.19 -3.37
CA ILE A 227 -21.91 -19.35 -4.20
C ILE A 227 -20.77 -20.39 -4.18
N VAL A 228 -19.53 -19.97 -4.28
CA VAL A 228 -18.35 -20.85 -4.41
C VAL A 228 -17.92 -21.43 -3.05
N PHE A 229 -17.81 -20.60 -2.03
CA PHE A 229 -17.29 -20.99 -0.71
C PHE A 229 -18.38 -21.29 0.34
N GLY A 230 -19.61 -20.86 0.10
CA GLY A 230 -20.71 -20.89 1.06
C GLY A 230 -20.78 -19.61 1.91
N SER A 231 -22.01 -19.32 2.39
CA SER A 231 -22.29 -18.14 3.22
C SER A 231 -21.51 -18.14 4.56
N ASP A 232 -21.21 -19.32 5.10
CA ASP A 232 -20.58 -19.47 6.42
C ASP A 232 -19.12 -18.99 6.38
N VAL A 233 -18.39 -19.30 5.30
CA VAL A 233 -17.00 -18.80 5.11
C VAL A 233 -16.97 -17.28 5.07
N TYR A 234 -17.91 -16.66 4.33
CA TYR A 234 -17.99 -15.23 4.23
C TYR A 234 -18.40 -14.56 5.54
N ARG A 235 -19.37 -15.17 6.28
CA ARG A 235 -19.77 -14.70 7.60
C ARG A 235 -18.61 -14.76 8.59
N TYR A 236 -17.86 -15.88 8.59
CA TYR A 236 -16.68 -16.05 9.44
C TYR A 236 -15.61 -14.99 9.09
N PHE A 237 -15.30 -14.83 7.81
CA PHE A 237 -14.37 -13.79 7.36
C PHE A 237 -14.77 -12.41 7.89
N PHE A 238 -16.03 -12.03 7.74
CA PHE A 238 -16.49 -10.70 8.15
C PHE A 238 -16.43 -10.53 9.68
N ALA A 239 -16.97 -11.46 10.45
CA ALA A 239 -17.11 -11.34 11.90
C ALA A 239 -15.80 -11.62 12.66
N GLU A 240 -15.08 -12.67 12.26
CA GLU A 240 -13.91 -13.15 13.02
C GLU A 240 -12.57 -12.72 12.45
N VAL A 241 -12.54 -12.28 11.18
CA VAL A 241 -11.29 -11.85 10.53
C VAL A 241 -11.28 -10.35 10.28
N LEU A 242 -12.21 -9.83 9.46
CA LEU A 242 -12.17 -8.45 9.00
C LEU A 242 -12.43 -7.44 10.12
N LEU A 243 -13.52 -7.60 10.89
CA LEU A 243 -13.86 -6.67 11.95
C LEU A 243 -12.79 -6.65 13.06
N PRO A 244 -12.29 -7.81 13.58
CA PRO A 244 -11.17 -7.84 14.52
C PRO A 244 -9.90 -7.22 13.95
N HIS A 245 -9.59 -7.43 12.65
CA HIS A 245 -8.43 -6.83 12.03
C HIS A 245 -8.53 -5.29 11.99
N LEU A 246 -9.67 -4.75 11.58
CA LEU A 246 -9.91 -3.30 11.52
C LEU A 246 -9.90 -2.66 12.92
N ASP A 247 -10.35 -3.37 13.95
CA ASP A 247 -10.27 -2.93 15.35
C ASP A 247 -8.83 -2.96 15.92
N GLY A 248 -7.89 -3.59 15.22
CA GLY A 248 -6.49 -3.66 15.60
C GLY A 248 -6.13 -4.88 16.44
N ARG A 249 -7.03 -5.86 16.57
CA ARG A 249 -6.75 -7.19 17.15
C ARG A 249 -6.00 -8.10 16.18
N LEU A 250 -5.92 -7.71 14.91
CA LEU A 250 -5.12 -8.25 13.80
C LEU A 250 -5.36 -9.73 13.47
N SER A 251 -6.43 -10.36 13.93
CA SER A 251 -6.81 -11.75 13.58
C SER A 251 -5.60 -12.69 13.45
N SER A 252 -5.21 -13.36 14.51
CA SER A 252 -4.07 -14.29 14.57
C SER A 252 -2.68 -13.73 14.21
N GLN A 253 -2.53 -12.46 13.83
CA GLN A 253 -1.22 -11.84 13.63
C GLN A 253 -0.67 -11.29 14.93
N ASP A 254 0.66 -11.30 15.08
CA ASP A 254 1.33 -10.69 16.23
C ASP A 254 1.09 -9.18 16.27
N THR A 255 0.32 -8.72 17.25
CA THR A 255 -0.04 -7.31 17.43
C THR A 255 1.13 -6.43 17.90
N TYR A 256 2.21 -7.05 18.39
CA TYR A 256 3.43 -6.38 18.84
C TYR A 256 4.56 -6.45 17.81
N ALA A 257 4.36 -7.10 16.65
CA ALA A 257 5.39 -7.16 15.62
C ALA A 257 5.79 -5.75 15.13
N ILE A 258 7.01 -5.30 15.44
CA ILE A 258 7.59 -4.01 14.99
C ILE A 258 7.61 -3.90 13.45
N ALA A 259 7.52 -5.04 12.74
CA ALA A 259 7.35 -5.05 11.28
C ALA A 259 6.10 -4.29 10.83
N PHE A 260 5.07 -4.19 11.68
CA PHE A 260 3.87 -3.39 11.45
C PHE A 260 4.08 -1.96 11.93
N GLN A 261 4.45 -1.09 11.04
CA GLN A 261 4.75 0.33 11.28
C GLN A 261 3.46 1.16 11.31
N SER A 262 2.60 0.92 12.30
CA SER A 262 1.27 1.52 12.46
C SER A 262 1.08 2.15 13.84
N TRP A 263 0.15 3.11 13.95
CA TRP A 263 -0.25 3.69 15.23
C TRP A 263 -0.81 2.63 16.19
N ASN A 264 -1.46 1.60 15.66
CA ASN A 264 -1.98 0.50 16.46
C ASN A 264 -0.86 -0.23 17.21
N THR A 265 0.17 -0.69 16.50
CA THR A 265 1.32 -1.38 17.08
C THR A 265 2.13 -0.47 17.98
N PHE A 266 2.34 0.80 17.56
CA PHE A 266 3.06 1.79 18.35
C PHE A 266 2.39 2.01 19.72
N PHE A 267 1.08 2.28 19.76
CA PHE A 267 0.38 2.51 21.03
C PHE A 267 0.30 1.26 21.90
N ARG A 268 0.30 0.05 21.32
CA ARG A 268 0.42 -1.18 22.13
C ARG A 268 1.76 -1.23 22.87
N HIS A 269 2.86 -0.97 22.16
CA HIS A 269 4.18 -0.93 22.81
C HIS A 269 4.29 0.17 23.86
N VAL A 270 3.65 1.31 23.66
CA VAL A 270 3.69 2.43 24.60
C VAL A 270 2.85 2.14 25.86
N PHE A 271 1.64 1.55 25.70
CA PHE A 271 0.61 1.60 26.73
C PHE A 271 0.14 0.24 27.26
N VAL A 272 0.48 -0.88 26.62
CA VAL A 272 -0.10 -2.18 26.98
C VAL A 272 0.98 -3.17 27.36
N ALA A 273 0.93 -3.63 28.60
CA ALA A 273 1.79 -4.71 29.08
C ALA A 273 1.36 -6.04 28.46
N ASP A 274 2.33 -6.85 28.06
CA ASP A 274 2.16 -8.23 27.62
C ASP A 274 3.38 -9.04 28.07
N VAL A 275 3.14 -10.14 28.78
CA VAL A 275 4.21 -10.91 29.43
C VAL A 275 5.26 -11.41 28.44
N ALA A 276 4.85 -11.80 27.24
CA ALA A 276 5.73 -12.38 26.23
C ALA A 276 6.36 -11.33 25.32
N SER A 277 5.55 -10.34 24.88
CA SER A 277 5.93 -9.43 23.78
C SER A 277 6.30 -8.02 24.24
N ASN A 278 5.78 -7.57 25.39
CA ASN A 278 6.00 -6.21 25.93
C ASN A 278 5.89 -6.18 27.46
N PRO A 279 6.81 -6.82 28.21
CA PRO A 279 6.70 -6.92 29.66
C PRO A 279 6.87 -5.59 30.40
N ALA A 280 7.47 -4.59 29.76
CA ALA A 280 7.72 -3.27 30.34
C ALA A 280 7.32 -2.16 29.33
N PRO A 281 6.01 -1.86 29.22
CA PRO A 281 5.55 -0.75 28.38
C PRO A 281 6.10 0.59 28.92
N LEU A 282 6.17 1.59 28.06
CA LEU A 282 6.66 2.93 28.45
C LEU A 282 5.79 3.53 29.57
N ILE A 283 4.48 3.34 29.48
CA ILE A 283 3.48 3.79 30.44
C ILE A 283 2.43 2.67 30.55
N ASP A 284 2.39 1.96 31.68
CA ASP A 284 1.36 0.92 31.85
C ASP A 284 -0.02 1.55 32.08
N TRP A 285 -0.71 1.81 30.97
CA TRP A 285 -2.03 2.43 30.95
C TRP A 285 -2.86 1.97 29.77
N ALA A 286 -3.53 0.82 29.90
CA ALA A 286 -4.29 0.20 28.80
C ALA A 286 -5.35 1.12 28.16
N ALA A 287 -5.95 2.06 28.91
CA ALA A 287 -6.86 3.07 28.35
C ALA A 287 -6.14 4.01 27.38
N GLY A 288 -4.86 4.32 27.62
CA GLY A 288 -4.04 5.18 26.77
C GLY A 288 -3.93 4.68 25.32
N TYR A 289 -3.90 3.37 25.14
CA TYR A 289 -3.95 2.75 23.81
C TYR A 289 -5.22 3.14 23.04
N ARG A 290 -6.39 3.04 23.66
CA ARG A 290 -7.68 3.38 23.01
C ARG A 290 -7.80 4.88 22.76
N ILE A 291 -7.43 5.69 23.74
CA ILE A 291 -7.47 7.16 23.66
C ILE A 291 -6.49 7.64 22.58
N GLY A 292 -5.26 7.13 22.55
CA GLY A 292 -4.27 7.49 21.55
C GLY A 292 -4.73 7.17 20.11
N LYS A 293 -5.30 5.98 19.90
CA LYS A 293 -5.91 5.62 18.61
C LYS A 293 -7.03 6.58 18.22
N LEU A 294 -7.93 6.89 19.14
CA LEU A 294 -9.06 7.80 18.87
C LEU A 294 -8.55 9.19 18.50
N ILE A 295 -7.60 9.74 19.27
CA ILE A 295 -7.03 11.09 19.02
C ILE A 295 -6.37 11.13 17.64
N VAL A 296 -5.51 10.16 17.31
CA VAL A 296 -4.83 10.13 16.00
C VAL A 296 -5.83 9.95 14.86
N THR A 297 -6.80 9.05 15.02
CA THR A 297 -7.84 8.85 14.00
C THR A 297 -8.65 10.13 13.79
N ALA A 298 -9.08 10.79 14.86
CA ALA A 298 -9.81 12.05 14.79
C ALA A 298 -8.96 13.19 14.17
N ALA A 299 -7.68 13.27 14.54
CA ALA A 299 -6.76 14.27 13.99
C ALA A 299 -6.50 14.05 12.48
N VAL A 300 -6.19 12.82 12.07
CA VAL A 300 -5.97 12.50 10.65
C VAL A 300 -7.26 12.71 9.85
N ALA A 301 -8.41 12.24 10.33
CA ALA A 301 -9.69 12.43 9.66
C ALA A 301 -10.08 13.92 9.58
N GLY A 302 -9.92 14.66 10.68
CA GLY A 302 -10.22 16.11 10.75
C GLY A 302 -9.33 16.93 9.80
N LEU A 303 -8.01 16.67 9.79
CA LEU A 303 -7.07 17.35 8.89
C LEU A 303 -7.33 16.99 7.42
N THR A 304 -7.65 15.73 7.13
CA THR A 304 -8.05 15.31 5.78
C THR A 304 -9.33 16.02 5.35
N GLY A 305 -10.36 16.02 6.19
CA GLY A 305 -11.62 16.73 5.93
C GLY A 305 -11.42 18.23 5.74
N PHE A 306 -10.58 18.86 6.55
CA PHE A 306 -10.21 20.29 6.41
C PHE A 306 -9.52 20.58 5.07
N ALA A 307 -8.54 19.76 4.66
CA ALA A 307 -7.85 19.93 3.39
C ALA A 307 -8.81 19.80 2.20
N MET A 308 -9.66 18.79 2.23
CA MET A 308 -10.68 18.58 1.20
C MET A 308 -11.72 19.69 1.16
N TRP A 309 -12.22 20.12 2.33
CA TRP A 309 -13.14 21.27 2.43
C TRP A 309 -12.54 22.51 1.79
N ARG A 310 -11.26 22.81 2.05
CA ARG A 310 -10.56 23.95 1.45
C ARG A 310 -10.52 23.84 -0.07
N LEU A 311 -10.10 22.68 -0.62
CA LEU A 311 -10.05 22.43 -2.07
C LEU A 311 -11.43 22.61 -2.74
N HIS A 312 -12.50 22.20 -2.04
CA HIS A 312 -13.86 22.35 -2.56
C HIS A 312 -14.37 23.80 -2.45
N ARG A 313 -14.05 24.50 -1.37
CA ARG A 313 -14.45 25.91 -1.16
C ARG A 313 -13.80 26.82 -2.21
N THR A 314 -12.54 26.57 -2.58
CA THR A 314 -11.79 27.36 -3.56
C THR A 314 -12.03 26.91 -5.00
N ASN A 315 -12.86 25.89 -5.24
CA ASN A 315 -13.05 25.25 -6.55
C ASN A 315 -11.73 24.88 -7.25
N HIS A 316 -10.76 24.41 -6.45
CA HIS A 316 -9.43 24.12 -6.95
C HIS A 316 -9.45 23.23 -8.21
N PRO A 317 -8.74 23.59 -9.32
CA PRO A 317 -8.83 22.87 -10.59
C PRO A 317 -8.35 21.40 -10.49
N SER A 318 -7.42 21.13 -9.57
CA SER A 318 -6.87 19.78 -9.31
C SER A 318 -7.50 19.10 -8.11
N ARG A 319 -8.67 19.55 -7.60
CA ARG A 319 -9.24 19.05 -6.35
C ARG A 319 -9.37 17.52 -6.31
N LEU A 320 -9.84 16.89 -7.39
CA LEU A 320 -9.99 15.43 -7.43
C LEU A 320 -8.65 14.72 -7.18
N ALA A 321 -7.59 15.15 -7.86
CA ALA A 321 -6.26 14.55 -7.70
C ALA A 321 -5.72 14.71 -6.28
N LEU A 322 -5.87 15.93 -5.72
CA LEU A 322 -5.39 16.25 -4.37
C LEU A 322 -6.24 15.57 -3.29
N ASP A 323 -7.56 15.47 -3.47
CA ASP A 323 -8.45 14.72 -2.57
C ASP A 323 -8.06 13.22 -2.54
N LEU A 324 -7.84 12.61 -3.71
CA LEU A 324 -7.40 11.22 -3.77
C LEU A 324 -6.00 11.03 -3.17
N ALA A 325 -5.11 12.00 -3.35
CA ALA A 325 -3.78 11.95 -2.75
C ALA A 325 -3.85 11.98 -1.22
N ILE A 326 -4.59 12.94 -0.64
CA ILE A 326 -4.66 13.05 0.81
C ILE A 326 -5.42 11.89 1.46
N ILE A 327 -6.51 11.41 0.83
CA ILE A 327 -7.23 10.21 1.29
C ILE A 327 -6.32 8.98 1.26
N GLY A 328 -5.53 8.79 0.18
CA GLY A 328 -4.62 7.66 0.06
C GLY A 328 -3.54 7.65 1.15
N ILE A 329 -2.93 8.80 1.45
CA ILE A 329 -1.93 8.93 2.52
C ILE A 329 -2.58 8.73 3.89
N ALA A 330 -3.73 9.36 4.14
CA ALA A 330 -4.48 9.22 5.40
C ALA A 330 -4.89 7.76 5.65
N ALA A 331 -5.41 7.07 4.64
CA ALA A 331 -5.78 5.67 4.73
C ALA A 331 -4.57 4.78 5.11
N MET A 332 -3.41 5.00 4.45
CA MET A 332 -2.18 4.26 4.77
C MET A 332 -1.69 4.52 6.19
N LEU A 333 -1.85 5.75 6.70
CA LEU A 333 -1.47 6.14 8.06
C LEU A 333 -2.39 5.53 9.13
N LEU A 334 -3.65 5.27 8.77
CA LEU A 334 -4.67 4.71 9.67
C LEU A 334 -4.81 3.18 9.59
N LEU A 335 -4.10 2.50 8.68
CA LEU A 335 -4.13 1.04 8.62
C LEU A 335 -3.69 0.43 9.95
N PRO A 336 -4.40 -0.58 10.48
CA PRO A 336 -4.07 -1.21 11.77
C PRO A 336 -2.74 -1.97 11.75
N ALA A 337 -2.36 -2.51 10.58
CA ALA A 337 -1.08 -3.18 10.36
C ALA A 337 -0.49 -2.77 9.02
N THR A 338 0.64 -2.07 9.04
CA THR A 338 1.29 -1.56 7.82
C THR A 338 2.64 -2.23 7.64
N ALA A 339 2.65 -3.37 6.93
CA ALA A 339 3.88 -4.05 6.55
C ALA A 339 4.59 -3.31 5.40
N THR A 340 5.84 -3.68 5.14
CA THR A 340 6.74 -2.97 4.19
C THR A 340 6.16 -2.80 2.79
N TYR A 341 5.52 -3.82 2.26
CA TYR A 341 4.97 -3.82 0.89
C TYR A 341 3.71 -2.95 0.74
N HIS A 342 3.01 -2.60 1.82
CA HIS A 342 1.89 -1.66 1.77
C HIS A 342 2.33 -0.29 1.28
N PHE A 343 3.53 0.16 1.66
CA PHE A 343 4.06 1.46 1.29
C PHE A 343 4.28 1.64 -0.23
N LEU A 344 4.27 0.54 -1.02
CA LEU A 344 4.27 0.63 -2.48
C LEU A 344 3.06 1.40 -3.02
N LEU A 345 1.91 1.32 -2.35
CA LEU A 345 0.70 2.04 -2.74
C LEU A 345 0.83 3.57 -2.58
N LEU A 346 1.80 4.07 -1.81
CA LEU A 346 2.10 5.50 -1.72
C LEU A 346 2.56 6.09 -3.07
N ALA A 347 3.01 5.26 -4.00
CA ALA A 347 3.43 5.73 -5.32
C ALA A 347 2.30 6.52 -6.02
N PHE A 348 1.05 6.10 -5.89
CA PHE A 348 -0.07 6.84 -6.50
C PHE A 348 -0.32 8.21 -5.86
N PRO A 349 -0.62 8.33 -4.54
CA PRO A 349 -0.92 9.62 -3.93
C PRO A 349 0.27 10.58 -3.96
N VAL A 350 1.50 10.09 -3.79
CA VAL A 350 2.71 10.94 -3.86
C VAL A 350 2.95 11.46 -5.29
N ALA A 351 2.73 10.62 -6.31
CA ALA A 351 2.82 11.07 -7.71
C ALA A 351 1.80 12.17 -8.02
N LEU A 352 0.56 12.05 -7.53
CA LEU A 352 -0.45 13.09 -7.68
C LEU A 352 -0.04 14.40 -7.01
N LEU A 353 0.45 14.37 -5.77
CA LEU A 353 0.96 15.57 -5.10
C LEU A 353 2.09 16.21 -5.90
N LEU A 354 3.14 15.46 -6.23
CA LEU A 354 4.32 15.99 -6.92
C LEU A 354 4.00 16.51 -8.32
N SER A 355 3.02 15.95 -9.01
CA SER A 355 2.62 16.43 -10.36
C SER A 355 1.89 17.79 -10.30
N HIS A 356 1.35 18.18 -9.14
CA HIS A 356 0.68 19.46 -8.94
C HIS A 356 1.58 20.53 -8.33
N LEU A 357 2.74 20.16 -7.78
CA LEU A 357 3.74 21.08 -7.26
C LEU A 357 4.68 21.51 -8.41
N ARG A 358 4.33 22.54 -9.17
CA ARG A 358 5.10 22.95 -10.35
C ARG A 358 5.99 24.18 -10.14
N ASP A 359 5.67 25.01 -9.15
CA ASP A 359 6.36 26.28 -8.94
C ASP A 359 7.66 26.13 -8.16
N GLU A 360 8.66 26.98 -8.46
CA GLU A 360 9.93 27.02 -7.73
C GLU A 360 9.75 27.38 -6.27
N SER A 361 8.73 28.18 -5.94
CA SER A 361 8.35 28.52 -4.56
C SER A 361 7.96 27.29 -3.71
N GLN A 362 7.61 26.17 -4.35
CA GLN A 362 7.20 24.92 -3.69
C GLN A 362 8.37 23.90 -3.58
N PHE A 363 9.61 24.33 -3.82
CA PHE A 363 10.79 23.43 -3.78
C PHE A 363 10.91 22.67 -2.45
N SER A 364 10.76 23.37 -1.32
CA SER A 364 10.84 22.75 0.01
C SER A 364 9.77 21.68 0.23
N ALA A 365 8.54 21.91 -0.25
CA ALA A 365 7.46 20.94 -0.19
C ALA A 365 7.76 19.70 -1.01
N ARG A 366 8.23 19.89 -2.23
CA ARG A 366 8.63 18.79 -3.14
C ARG A 366 9.75 17.95 -2.52
N PHE A 367 10.76 18.63 -1.98
CA PHE A 367 11.87 17.94 -1.32
C PHE A 367 11.40 17.13 -0.12
N LEU A 368 10.53 17.70 0.72
CA LEU A 368 10.01 17.00 1.91
C LEU A 368 9.13 15.80 1.53
N ILE A 369 8.25 15.95 0.54
CA ILE A 369 7.36 14.87 0.05
C ILE A 369 8.18 13.76 -0.59
N LEU A 370 9.06 14.07 -1.55
CA LEU A 370 9.88 13.08 -2.24
C LEU A 370 10.90 12.43 -1.30
N GLY A 371 11.52 13.23 -0.43
CA GLY A 371 12.47 12.77 0.58
C GLY A 371 11.83 11.80 1.58
N SER A 372 10.63 12.13 2.09
CA SER A 372 9.88 11.23 2.99
C SER A 372 9.51 9.94 2.28
N TYR A 373 9.03 10.00 1.03
CA TYR A 373 8.69 8.81 0.24
C TYR A 373 9.90 7.90 0.02
N ALA A 374 11.02 8.46 -0.42
CA ALA A 374 12.25 7.70 -0.59
C ALA A 374 12.78 7.15 0.74
N ALA A 375 12.76 7.94 1.80
CA ALA A 375 13.16 7.49 3.13
C ALA A 375 12.30 6.32 3.64
N ILE A 376 10.97 6.35 3.46
CA ILE A 376 10.06 5.23 3.75
C ILE A 376 10.51 3.97 2.99
N GLY A 377 10.92 4.11 1.73
CA GLY A 377 11.38 3.01 0.89
C GLY A 377 12.68 2.36 1.39
N PHE A 378 13.59 3.13 1.98
CA PHE A 378 14.96 2.65 2.27
C PHE A 378 15.32 2.60 3.76
N VAL A 379 14.55 3.19 4.66
CA VAL A 379 14.89 3.27 6.10
C VAL A 379 15.09 1.90 6.76
N THR A 380 14.49 0.84 6.27
CA THR A 380 14.68 -0.53 6.78
C THR A 380 15.98 -1.21 6.33
N LEU A 381 16.80 -0.55 5.52
CA LEU A 381 18.19 -0.97 5.37
C LEU A 381 18.96 -0.83 6.70
N ILE A 382 18.48 0.04 7.59
CA ILE A 382 18.93 0.10 8.99
C ILE A 382 18.17 -1.00 9.76
N PRO A 383 18.86 -1.92 10.44
CA PRO A 383 18.25 -3.11 11.04
C PRO A 383 17.53 -2.80 12.37
N PHE A 384 16.57 -1.89 12.37
CA PHE A 384 15.80 -1.50 13.56
C PHE A 384 15.17 -2.70 14.31
N THR A 385 14.72 -3.71 13.57
CA THR A 385 14.09 -4.90 14.16
C THR A 385 15.04 -5.80 14.94
N ARG A 386 16.36 -5.60 14.83
CA ARG A 386 17.36 -6.37 15.57
C ARG A 386 17.64 -5.80 16.97
N TRP A 387 17.20 -4.58 17.23
CA TRP A 387 17.41 -3.92 18.51
C TRP A 387 16.28 -4.33 19.47
N LYS A 388 16.65 -4.58 20.71
CA LYS A 388 15.67 -4.71 21.80
C LYS A 388 15.38 -3.30 22.30
N TYR A 389 14.16 -2.88 22.13
CA TYR A 389 13.72 -1.57 22.59
C TYR A 389 13.13 -1.69 24.00
N SER A 390 13.54 -0.78 24.88
CA SER A 390 13.00 -0.65 26.22
C SER A 390 12.73 0.82 26.54
N GLY A 391 11.70 1.10 27.28
CA GLY A 391 11.34 2.46 27.67
C GLY A 391 11.24 3.40 26.46
N TRP A 392 11.96 4.50 26.48
CA TRP A 392 11.91 5.54 25.43
C TRP A 392 12.47 5.12 24.06
N GLU A 393 13.29 4.09 24.01
CA GLU A 393 13.87 3.60 22.75
C GLU A 393 12.81 3.08 21.79
N ILE A 394 11.64 2.69 22.29
CA ILE A 394 10.52 2.26 21.45
C ILE A 394 10.11 3.31 20.41
N LEU A 395 10.34 4.58 20.69
CA LEU A 395 10.07 5.67 19.73
C LEU A 395 10.92 5.53 18.45
N LEU A 396 12.11 4.93 18.55
CA LEU A 396 13.02 4.71 17.43
C LEU A 396 12.65 3.48 16.60
N ALA A 397 11.81 2.59 17.13
CA ALA A 397 11.38 1.36 16.46
C ALA A 397 10.40 1.60 15.29
N PHE A 398 9.81 2.81 15.19
CA PHE A 398 8.75 3.12 14.23
C PHE A 398 9.14 4.20 13.20
N PRO A 399 10.30 4.12 12.53
CA PRO A 399 10.78 5.19 11.66
C PRO A 399 9.87 5.46 10.45
N ARG A 400 9.22 4.42 9.88
CA ARG A 400 8.27 4.60 8.79
C ARG A 400 6.99 5.29 9.23
N LEU A 401 6.52 5.01 10.45
CA LEU A 401 5.35 5.69 11.01
C LEU A 401 5.61 7.20 11.11
N TRP A 402 6.78 7.60 11.60
CA TRP A 402 7.18 9.00 11.70
C TRP A 402 7.29 9.65 10.31
N LEU A 403 7.96 8.97 9.36
CA LEU A 403 8.09 9.46 7.99
C LEU A 403 6.73 9.58 7.28
N MET A 404 5.80 8.66 7.54
CA MET A 404 4.41 8.76 7.06
C MET A 404 3.68 9.96 7.65
N THR A 405 3.89 10.23 8.93
CA THR A 405 3.30 11.40 9.61
C THR A 405 3.86 12.70 9.03
N VAL A 406 5.17 12.75 8.77
CA VAL A 406 5.82 13.89 8.08
C VAL A 406 5.26 14.05 6.66
N LEU A 407 5.13 12.95 5.90
CA LEU A 407 4.56 12.97 4.55
C LEU A 407 3.11 13.50 4.56
N PHE A 408 2.28 13.06 5.51
CA PHE A 408 0.92 13.53 5.68
C PHE A 408 0.88 15.03 6.02
N GLY A 409 1.71 15.48 6.99
CA GLY A 409 1.84 16.88 7.36
C GLY A 409 2.30 17.77 6.18
N ALA A 410 3.26 17.28 5.37
CA ALA A 410 3.71 17.97 4.17
C ALA A 410 2.61 18.08 3.11
N ALA A 411 1.79 17.04 2.94
CA ALA A 411 0.64 17.07 2.03
C ALA A 411 -0.41 18.11 2.48
N ILE A 412 -0.77 18.13 3.77
CA ILE A 412 -1.68 19.13 4.33
C ILE A 412 -1.11 20.55 4.15
N TRP A 413 0.16 20.75 4.49
CA TRP A 413 0.82 22.05 4.35
C TRP A 413 0.83 22.55 2.90
N THR A 414 1.09 21.65 1.94
CA THR A 414 1.04 21.99 0.50
C THR A 414 -0.34 22.44 0.06
N ILE A 415 -1.39 21.69 0.42
CA ILE A 415 -2.78 22.04 0.08
C ILE A 415 -3.19 23.35 0.75
N ARG A 416 -2.75 23.60 1.99
CA ARG A 416 -3.05 24.85 2.70
C ARG A 416 -2.43 26.09 2.05
N ASN A 417 -1.22 25.95 1.49
CA ASN A 417 -0.44 27.08 0.97
C ASN A 417 -0.51 27.21 -0.56
N ASP A 418 -1.31 26.40 -1.25
CA ASP A 418 -1.50 26.56 -2.70
C ASP A 418 -2.36 27.80 -2.96
N ARG A 419 -1.72 28.87 -3.53
CA ARG A 419 -2.30 30.19 -3.75
C ARG A 419 -2.90 30.39 -5.15
N ARG A 420 -3.08 29.32 -5.92
CA ARG A 420 -3.58 29.43 -7.33
C ARG A 420 -5.02 29.97 -7.43
N ASP A 421 -5.65 30.26 -6.30
CA ASP A 421 -7.04 30.71 -6.22
C ASP A 421 -7.18 32.24 -6.08
N GLU A 422 -6.07 32.99 -6.02
CA GLU A 422 -6.09 34.45 -5.82
C GLU A 422 -5.82 35.26 -7.11
N SER A 423 -5.76 34.59 -8.30
CA SER A 423 -5.54 35.26 -9.59
C SER A 423 -6.71 35.14 -10.56
#